data_07d2c2cdb175bf63d269e290a18ac1b4
#
_entry.id   07d2c2cdb175bf63d269e290a18ac1b4
#
_cell.length_a   1.000
_cell.length_b   1.000
_cell.length_c   1.000
_cell.angle_alpha   90.00
_cell.angle_beta   90.00
_cell.angle_gamma   90.00
#
_symmetry.space_group_name_H-M   'P 1'
#
loop_
_entity.id
_entity.type
_entity.pdbx_description
1 polymer ?
#
loop_
_entity_poly.entity_id
_entity_poly.type
_entity_poly.pdbx_seq_one_letter_code
_entity_poly.pdbx_strand_id
1 'polypeptide(L)'
;MDFKVTLRNKLTDTELSFENEFELYDVFPNDEQLFDLLIKNLNLSDSEEYYSVTDIIYFHHDDLLQFIEITNIEGFNFELDFSDADINDINELFNLELNMDKLEAYAEFDGFMDVYKILHEKWDDIYLYEDIDTFDELGYYYINSILGDISQLSREQLERYFDYEAFGRDLDMDTTGAFTHNGYLDANNSK
;
A
#
# COMPACT_ATOMS: atom_id res chain seq x y z
N MET A 1 -3.89 7.92 -11.29
CA MET A 1 -3.11 8.62 -10.26
C MET A 1 -1.68 8.69 -10.76
N ASP A 2 -1.07 9.84 -10.67
CA ASP A 2 0.28 10.03 -11.21
C ASP A 2 1.26 10.14 -10.03
N PHE A 3 1.65 9.00 -9.45
CA PHE A 3 2.77 9.02 -8.55
C PHE A 3 4.06 8.64 -9.29
N LYS A 4 5.18 9.05 -8.74
CA LYS A 4 6.48 8.88 -9.34
C LYS A 4 7.44 8.26 -8.33
N VAL A 5 8.11 7.21 -8.74
CA VAL A 5 9.14 6.55 -7.93
C VAL A 5 10.51 6.89 -8.49
N THR A 6 11.46 7.18 -7.63
CA THR A 6 12.86 7.34 -7.98
C THR A 6 13.66 6.20 -7.36
N LEU A 7 14.39 5.48 -8.19
CA LEU A 7 15.26 4.38 -7.83
C LEU A 7 16.71 4.76 -8.09
N ARG A 8 17.60 4.26 -7.26
CA ARG A 8 19.05 4.33 -7.43
C ARG A 8 19.60 2.95 -7.70
N ASN A 9 20.30 2.80 -8.84
CA ASN A 9 21.11 1.64 -9.11
C ASN A 9 22.46 1.79 -8.37
N LYS A 10 22.68 0.99 -7.34
CA LYS A 10 23.87 1.04 -6.48
C LYS A 10 25.17 0.66 -7.20
N LEU A 11 25.10 -0.08 -8.32
CA LEU A 11 26.27 -0.48 -9.08
C LEU A 11 26.81 0.64 -9.96
N THR A 12 25.92 1.42 -10.54
CA THR A 12 26.26 2.51 -11.47
C THR A 12 26.16 3.89 -10.84
N ASP A 13 25.59 3.98 -9.65
CA ASP A 13 25.26 5.22 -8.94
C ASP A 13 24.33 6.16 -9.75
N THR A 14 23.46 5.57 -10.55
CA THR A 14 22.49 6.31 -11.37
C THR A 14 21.12 6.30 -10.74
N GLU A 15 20.42 7.43 -10.81
CA GLU A 15 19.02 7.56 -10.41
C GLU A 15 18.12 7.53 -11.64
N LEU A 16 17.03 6.78 -11.53
CA LEU A 16 16.01 6.59 -12.55
C LEU A 16 14.65 6.86 -11.94
N SER A 17 13.75 7.48 -12.69
CA SER A 17 12.40 7.79 -12.19
C SER A 17 11.34 7.22 -13.11
N PHE A 18 10.30 6.64 -12.51
CA PHE A 18 9.22 5.95 -13.19
C PHE A 18 7.88 6.51 -12.72
N GLU A 19 6.97 6.70 -13.67
CA GLU A 19 5.58 7.15 -13.43
C GLU A 19 4.57 6.02 -13.66
N ASN A 20 5.05 4.83 -14.02
CA ASN A 20 4.28 3.63 -14.25
C ASN A 20 5.09 2.43 -13.80
N GLU A 21 4.44 1.25 -13.81
CA GLU A 21 5.12 -0.02 -13.62
C GLU A 21 6.39 -0.13 -14.48
N PHE A 22 7.41 -0.70 -13.92
CA PHE A 22 8.72 -0.86 -14.56
C PHE A 22 9.28 -2.26 -14.29
N GLU A 23 10.19 -2.70 -15.15
CA GLU A 23 10.85 -3.99 -15.02
C GLU A 23 12.33 -3.80 -14.66
N LEU A 24 12.99 -4.87 -14.19
CA LEU A 24 14.44 -4.82 -13.92
C LEU A 24 15.27 -4.43 -15.14
N TYR A 25 14.79 -4.70 -16.35
CA TYR A 25 15.44 -4.26 -17.60
C TYR A 25 15.52 -2.73 -17.73
N ASP A 26 14.59 -2.01 -17.12
CA ASP A 26 14.59 -0.56 -17.13
C ASP A 26 15.64 0.01 -16.15
N VAL A 27 15.90 -0.73 -15.06
CA VAL A 27 16.89 -0.37 -14.03
C VAL A 27 18.29 -0.85 -14.40
N PHE A 28 18.38 -1.99 -15.08
CA PHE A 28 19.62 -2.63 -15.52
C PHE A 28 19.65 -2.73 -17.05
N PRO A 29 19.96 -1.63 -17.75
CA PRO A 29 20.03 -1.65 -19.21
C PRO A 29 21.13 -2.60 -19.71
N ASN A 30 20.92 -3.16 -20.89
CA ASN A 30 21.88 -4.10 -21.47
C ASN A 30 23.15 -3.36 -21.94
N ASP A 31 24.09 -3.17 -21.02
CA ASP A 31 25.34 -2.44 -21.18
C ASP A 31 26.53 -3.31 -20.77
N GLU A 32 27.64 -3.24 -21.56
CA GLU A 32 28.82 -4.09 -21.35
C GLU A 32 29.52 -3.80 -20.01
N GLN A 33 29.55 -2.56 -19.55
CA GLN A 33 30.16 -2.21 -18.27
C GLN A 33 29.32 -2.72 -17.09
N LEU A 34 28.01 -2.60 -17.23
CA LEU A 34 27.08 -3.12 -16.23
C LEU A 34 27.12 -4.65 -16.17
N PHE A 35 27.26 -5.33 -17.31
CA PHE A 35 27.45 -6.78 -17.36
C PHE A 35 28.66 -7.21 -16.55
N ASP A 36 29.82 -6.60 -16.74
CA ASP A 36 31.03 -6.91 -15.98
C ASP A 36 30.88 -6.64 -14.48
N LEU A 37 30.18 -5.57 -14.12
CA LEU A 37 29.88 -5.26 -12.72
C LEU A 37 28.98 -6.32 -12.08
N LEU A 38 27.98 -6.79 -12.78
CA LEU A 38 27.06 -7.83 -12.28
C LEU A 38 27.79 -9.17 -12.12
N ILE A 39 28.55 -9.62 -13.10
CA ILE A 39 29.37 -10.83 -13.01
C ILE A 39 30.26 -10.80 -11.76
N LYS A 40 30.92 -9.68 -11.52
CA LYS A 40 31.80 -9.49 -10.37
C LYS A 40 31.06 -9.47 -9.03
N ASN A 41 29.98 -8.70 -8.94
CA ASN A 41 29.28 -8.50 -7.66
C ASN A 41 28.42 -9.67 -7.25
N LEU A 42 27.89 -10.44 -8.19
CA LEU A 42 27.16 -11.68 -7.95
C LEU A 42 28.10 -12.89 -7.83
N ASN A 43 29.44 -12.70 -8.00
CA ASN A 43 30.43 -13.77 -8.01
C ASN A 43 30.10 -14.88 -9.02
N LEU A 44 29.54 -14.50 -10.17
CA LEU A 44 29.23 -15.44 -11.23
C LEU A 44 30.57 -15.93 -11.84
N SER A 45 30.68 -17.23 -12.02
CA SER A 45 31.85 -17.76 -12.73
C SER A 45 31.80 -17.30 -14.18
N ASP A 46 32.98 -17.16 -14.84
CA ASP A 46 33.10 -16.96 -16.29
C ASP A 46 32.53 -18.19 -17.04
N SER A 47 31.28 -18.53 -16.73
CA SER A 47 30.58 -19.62 -17.35
C SER A 47 30.00 -19.15 -18.68
N GLU A 48 30.02 -20.00 -19.67
CA GLU A 48 29.42 -19.77 -20.98
C GLU A 48 27.90 -19.59 -20.95
N GLU A 49 27.31 -19.38 -19.75
CA GLU A 49 25.86 -19.33 -19.52
C GLU A 49 25.29 -17.92 -19.63
N TYR A 50 26.10 -16.87 -19.41
CA TYR A 50 25.62 -15.48 -19.42
C TYR A 50 26.31 -14.72 -20.56
N TYR A 51 25.52 -14.20 -21.47
CA TYR A 51 26.00 -13.44 -22.64
C TYR A 51 25.59 -11.95 -22.59
N SER A 52 24.70 -11.61 -21.65
CA SER A 52 24.14 -10.26 -21.55
C SER A 52 23.61 -9.98 -20.14
N VAL A 53 23.35 -8.70 -19.84
CA VAL A 53 22.63 -8.29 -18.63
C VAL A 53 21.27 -8.96 -18.56
N THR A 54 20.60 -9.11 -19.71
CA THR A 54 19.29 -9.79 -19.80
C THR A 54 19.33 -11.23 -19.30
N ASP A 55 20.39 -11.99 -19.62
CA ASP A 55 20.55 -13.35 -19.12
C ASP A 55 20.71 -13.37 -17.59
N ILE A 56 21.50 -12.43 -17.05
CA ILE A 56 21.68 -12.31 -15.60
C ILE A 56 20.36 -11.96 -14.92
N ILE A 57 19.57 -11.03 -15.46
CA ILE A 57 18.26 -10.68 -14.93
C ILE A 57 17.35 -11.91 -14.91
N TYR A 58 17.33 -12.71 -15.96
CA TYR A 58 16.49 -13.90 -16.04
C TYR A 58 16.83 -14.95 -14.98
N PHE A 59 18.12 -15.20 -14.72
CA PHE A 59 18.57 -16.24 -13.79
C PHE A 59 18.75 -15.78 -12.35
N HIS A 60 18.96 -14.48 -12.12
CA HIS A 60 19.30 -13.89 -10.82
C HIS A 60 18.42 -12.70 -10.44
N HIS A 61 17.16 -12.74 -10.81
CA HIS A 61 16.21 -11.66 -10.55
C HIS A 61 16.25 -11.21 -9.09
N ASP A 62 16.07 -12.13 -8.15
CA ASP A 62 15.99 -11.82 -6.72
C ASP A 62 17.33 -11.32 -6.15
N ASP A 63 18.44 -11.83 -6.68
CA ASP A 63 19.78 -11.38 -6.26
C ASP A 63 20.08 -9.94 -6.70
N LEU A 64 19.40 -9.45 -7.73
CA LEU A 64 19.57 -8.09 -8.24
C LEU A 64 18.88 -7.03 -7.41
N LEU A 65 17.83 -7.39 -6.67
CA LEU A 65 17.06 -6.46 -5.85
C LEU A 65 17.93 -5.75 -4.80
N GLN A 66 18.98 -6.42 -4.29
CA GLN A 66 19.92 -5.82 -3.34
C GLN A 66 20.71 -4.61 -3.90
N PHE A 67 20.81 -4.48 -5.22
CA PHE A 67 21.50 -3.37 -5.89
C PHE A 67 20.57 -2.21 -6.26
N ILE A 68 19.30 -2.30 -5.91
CA ILE A 68 18.33 -1.24 -6.09
C ILE A 68 18.03 -0.60 -4.75
N GLU A 69 17.83 0.69 -4.75
CA GLU A 69 17.40 1.48 -3.59
C GLU A 69 16.28 2.41 -4.02
N ILE A 70 15.17 2.35 -3.31
CA ILE A 70 14.09 3.31 -3.47
C ILE A 70 14.54 4.58 -2.75
N THR A 71 14.72 5.68 -3.48
CA THR A 71 15.22 6.94 -2.91
C THR A 71 14.11 7.96 -2.68
N ASN A 72 13.03 7.89 -3.46
CA ASN A 72 11.91 8.79 -3.31
C ASN A 72 10.64 8.24 -3.94
N ILE A 73 9.49 8.57 -3.35
CA ILE A 73 8.15 8.35 -3.90
C ILE A 73 7.38 9.66 -3.78
N GLU A 74 6.92 10.21 -4.90
CA GLU A 74 6.19 11.48 -5.00
C GLU A 74 4.75 11.23 -5.46
N GLY A 75 3.86 12.17 -5.20
CA GLY A 75 2.46 12.15 -5.66
C GLY A 75 1.46 11.84 -4.55
N PHE A 76 1.92 11.60 -3.34
CA PHE A 76 1.07 11.43 -2.15
C PHE A 76 1.11 12.70 -1.29
N ASN A 77 0.00 13.00 -0.60
CA ASN A 77 -0.10 14.16 0.32
C ASN A 77 0.24 13.79 1.77
N PHE A 78 0.74 12.57 2.00
CA PHE A 78 1.06 12.02 3.31
C PHE A 78 2.46 11.39 3.29
N GLU A 79 3.01 11.13 4.46
CA GLU A 79 4.32 10.51 4.60
C GLU A 79 4.24 9.02 4.28
N LEU A 80 5.20 8.55 3.48
CA LEU A 80 5.37 7.15 3.12
C LEU A 80 6.62 6.59 3.80
N ASP A 81 6.49 5.47 4.48
CA ASP A 81 7.60 4.61 4.86
C ASP A 81 7.72 3.45 3.85
N PHE A 82 8.82 3.42 3.14
CA PHE A 82 9.16 2.39 2.17
C PHE A 82 10.49 1.69 2.50
N SER A 83 10.93 1.80 3.76
CA SER A 83 12.22 1.23 4.22
C SER A 83 12.30 -0.28 4.07
N ASP A 84 11.17 -0.97 4.23
CA ASP A 84 11.06 -2.42 4.14
C ASP A 84 10.47 -2.90 2.80
N ALA A 85 10.07 -1.97 1.92
CA ALA A 85 9.51 -2.26 0.61
C ALA A 85 10.61 -2.53 -0.43
N ASP A 86 10.35 -3.45 -1.33
CA ASP A 86 11.21 -3.72 -2.49
C ASP A 86 10.57 -3.21 -3.81
N ILE A 87 11.24 -3.48 -4.92
CA ILE A 87 10.79 -3.07 -6.25
C ILE A 87 9.46 -3.76 -6.65
N ASN A 88 9.21 -4.97 -6.17
CA ASN A 88 7.97 -5.68 -6.48
C ASN A 88 6.80 -5.05 -5.73
N ASP A 89 7.03 -4.65 -4.48
CA ASP A 89 6.04 -3.91 -3.68
C ASP A 89 5.66 -2.59 -4.35
N ILE A 90 6.64 -1.88 -4.90
CA ILE A 90 6.39 -0.64 -5.63
C ILE A 90 5.60 -0.90 -6.93
N ASN A 91 5.92 -1.95 -7.67
CA ASN A 91 5.16 -2.33 -8.84
C ASN A 91 3.74 -2.79 -8.49
N GLU A 92 3.56 -3.50 -7.37
CA GLU A 92 2.23 -3.82 -6.85
C GLU A 92 1.45 -2.56 -6.50
N LEU A 93 2.11 -1.56 -5.89
CA LEU A 93 1.51 -0.27 -5.60
C LEU A 93 1.03 0.45 -6.88
N PHE A 94 1.77 0.36 -8.01
CA PHE A 94 1.33 0.87 -9.30
C PHE A 94 0.13 0.12 -9.88
N ASN A 95 0.05 -1.19 -9.66
CA ASN A 95 -1.00 -2.05 -10.21
C ASN A 95 -2.27 -2.10 -9.37
N LEU A 96 -2.19 -1.75 -8.10
CA LEU A 96 -3.37 -1.66 -7.27
C LEU A 96 -4.28 -0.55 -7.80
N GLU A 97 -5.56 -0.87 -8.02
CA GLU A 97 -6.61 0.15 -8.09
C GLU A 97 -6.73 0.79 -6.70
N LEU A 98 -5.76 1.66 -6.39
CA LEU A 98 -5.66 2.28 -5.09
C LEU A 98 -6.86 3.21 -4.89
N ASN A 99 -7.69 2.88 -3.94
CA ASN A 99 -8.61 3.86 -3.39
C ASN A 99 -7.78 4.87 -2.57
N MET A 100 -7.55 6.04 -3.16
CA MET A 100 -6.73 7.10 -2.56
C MET A 100 -7.30 7.62 -1.26
N ASP A 101 -8.61 7.76 -1.19
CA ASP A 101 -9.30 8.24 0.01
C ASP A 101 -9.07 7.25 1.17
N LYS A 102 -9.03 5.95 0.88
CA LYS A 102 -8.70 4.91 1.85
C LYS A 102 -7.24 4.99 2.31
N LEU A 103 -6.29 5.26 1.40
CA LEU A 103 -4.87 5.42 1.74
C LEU A 103 -4.63 6.68 2.58
N GLU A 104 -5.23 7.80 2.20
CA GLU A 104 -5.15 9.04 2.96
C GLU A 104 -5.74 8.88 4.35
N ALA A 105 -6.91 8.25 4.46
CA ALA A 105 -7.55 7.97 5.75
C ALA A 105 -6.68 7.07 6.64
N TYR A 106 -6.02 6.05 6.06
CA TYR A 106 -5.11 5.19 6.81
C TYR A 106 -3.87 5.96 7.27
N ALA A 107 -3.27 6.78 6.41
CA ALA A 107 -2.12 7.60 6.76
C ALA A 107 -2.46 8.65 7.85
N GLU A 108 -3.66 9.22 7.81
CA GLU A 108 -4.16 10.12 8.86
C GLU A 108 -4.31 9.39 10.20
N PHE A 109 -4.80 8.16 10.18
CA PHE A 109 -4.99 7.33 11.37
C PHE A 109 -3.66 6.88 12.01
N ASP A 110 -2.72 6.37 11.21
CA ASP A 110 -1.44 5.79 11.68
C ASP A 110 -0.30 6.84 11.75
N GLY A 111 -0.49 8.03 11.13
CA GLY A 111 0.48 9.13 11.06
C GLY A 111 1.44 9.04 9.87
N PHE A 112 1.52 7.89 9.22
CA PHE A 112 2.28 7.64 7.98
C PHE A 112 1.76 6.37 7.32
N MET A 113 2.16 6.09 6.09
CA MET A 113 1.84 4.85 5.40
C MET A 113 3.09 3.99 5.22
N ASP A 114 3.11 2.85 5.88
CA ASP A 114 4.09 1.79 5.68
C ASP A 114 3.66 0.96 4.46
N VAL A 115 4.40 1.11 3.36
CA VAL A 115 4.08 0.49 2.06
C VAL A 115 4.06 -1.03 2.16
N TYR A 116 5.10 -1.64 2.75
CA TYR A 116 5.18 -3.09 2.90
C TYR A 116 4.01 -3.65 3.71
N LYS A 117 3.72 -3.05 4.84
CA LYS A 117 2.65 -3.49 5.74
C LYS A 117 1.26 -3.36 5.11
N ILE A 118 1.01 -2.30 4.37
CA ILE A 118 -0.26 -2.10 3.66
C ILE A 118 -0.46 -3.20 2.62
N LEU A 119 0.55 -3.47 1.80
CA LEU A 119 0.45 -4.45 0.73
C LEU A 119 0.28 -5.89 1.25
N HIS A 120 1.07 -6.28 2.25
CA HIS A 120 1.16 -7.68 2.68
C HIS A 120 0.32 -8.04 3.89
N GLU A 121 -0.10 -7.08 4.72
CA GLU A 121 -0.72 -7.38 5.99
C GLU A 121 -2.11 -6.74 6.19
N LYS A 122 -2.40 -5.61 5.55
CA LYS A 122 -3.48 -4.74 5.98
C LYS A 122 -4.50 -4.34 4.92
N TRP A 123 -4.14 -4.33 3.63
CA TRP A 123 -5.00 -3.70 2.62
C TRP A 123 -6.41 -4.28 2.56
N ASP A 124 -6.52 -5.60 2.62
CA ASP A 124 -7.82 -6.30 2.56
C ASP A 124 -8.63 -6.17 3.85
N ASP A 125 -7.96 -5.88 4.97
CA ASP A 125 -8.56 -5.76 6.29
C ASP A 125 -8.96 -4.32 6.66
N ILE A 126 -8.61 -3.34 5.83
CA ILE A 126 -8.96 -1.93 6.02
C ILE A 126 -10.23 -1.62 5.24
N TYR A 127 -11.19 -1.00 5.91
CA TYR A 127 -12.45 -0.55 5.30
C TYR A 127 -12.66 0.93 5.58
N LEU A 128 -12.77 1.71 4.51
CA LEU A 128 -13.20 3.10 4.58
C LEU A 128 -14.70 3.16 4.32
N TYR A 129 -15.43 3.69 5.27
CA TYR A 129 -16.86 3.99 5.16
C TYR A 129 -17.00 5.47 4.81
N GLU A 130 -17.03 5.75 3.51
CA GLU A 130 -17.27 7.08 2.99
C GLU A 130 -18.62 7.61 3.49
N ASP A 131 -18.74 8.91 3.67
CA ASP A 131 -19.95 9.57 4.19
C ASP A 131 -20.30 9.24 5.67
N ILE A 132 -19.37 8.68 6.45
CA ILE A 132 -19.52 8.48 7.90
C ILE A 132 -18.57 9.40 8.65
N ASP A 133 -19.10 10.54 9.12
CA ASP A 133 -18.32 11.60 9.77
C ASP A 133 -18.64 11.72 11.27
N THR A 134 -19.68 11.04 11.76
CA THR A 134 -20.18 11.17 13.14
C THR A 134 -20.47 9.81 13.76
N PHE A 135 -20.48 9.76 15.09
CA PHE A 135 -20.90 8.55 15.83
C PHE A 135 -22.34 8.14 15.54
N ASP A 136 -23.22 9.09 15.28
CA ASP A 136 -24.61 8.82 14.92
C ASP A 136 -24.69 8.06 13.59
N GLU A 137 -23.96 8.50 12.58
CA GLU A 137 -23.87 7.84 11.26
C GLU A 137 -23.19 6.49 11.36
N LEU A 138 -22.12 6.36 12.13
CA LEU A 138 -21.45 5.08 12.38
C LEU A 138 -22.41 4.08 13.02
N GLY A 139 -23.11 4.49 14.08
CA GLY A 139 -24.10 3.66 14.75
C GLY A 139 -25.25 3.27 13.85
N TYR A 140 -25.76 4.20 13.04
CA TYR A 140 -26.81 3.96 12.06
C TYR A 140 -26.38 2.95 10.98
N TYR A 141 -25.18 3.11 10.44
CA TYR A 141 -24.61 2.20 9.45
C TYR A 141 -24.49 0.77 10.00
N TYR A 142 -23.94 0.61 11.20
CA TYR A 142 -23.77 -0.69 11.85
C TYR A 142 -25.11 -1.42 12.05
N ILE A 143 -26.12 -0.70 12.51
CA ILE A 143 -27.44 -1.29 12.73
C ILE A 143 -28.10 -1.70 11.42
N ASN A 144 -28.04 -0.86 10.39
CA ASN A 144 -28.74 -1.12 9.14
C ASN A 144 -28.01 -2.10 8.21
N SER A 145 -26.67 -2.11 8.24
CA SER A 145 -25.87 -2.87 7.27
C SER A 145 -25.27 -4.14 7.85
N ILE A 146 -24.90 -4.16 9.13
CA ILE A 146 -24.19 -5.28 9.74
C ILE A 146 -25.11 -6.16 10.58
N LEU A 147 -25.94 -5.58 11.43
CA LEU A 147 -26.84 -6.38 12.26
C LEU A 147 -28.03 -6.95 11.48
N GLY A 148 -28.37 -6.39 10.33
CA GLY A 148 -29.30 -6.95 9.33
C GLY A 148 -30.69 -7.38 9.80
N ASP A 149 -30.89 -7.60 11.08
CA ASP A 149 -32.05 -8.31 11.64
C ASP A 149 -32.72 -7.57 12.80
N ILE A 150 -32.66 -6.25 12.80
CA ILE A 150 -33.58 -5.46 13.61
C ILE A 150 -34.94 -5.33 12.89
N SER A 151 -35.26 -6.33 12.09
CA SER A 151 -36.49 -6.41 11.29
C SER A 151 -37.79 -6.50 12.14
N GLN A 152 -37.67 -6.62 13.45
CA GLN A 152 -38.81 -6.60 14.37
C GLN A 152 -39.17 -5.21 14.90
N LEU A 153 -38.27 -4.23 14.75
CA LEU A 153 -38.56 -2.85 15.13
C LEU A 153 -38.74 -2.02 13.86
N SER A 154 -39.82 -1.26 13.79
CA SER A 154 -39.96 -0.32 12.68
C SER A 154 -38.86 0.70 12.75
N ARG A 155 -38.41 1.20 11.55
CA ARG A 155 -37.41 2.27 11.44
C ARG A 155 -37.78 3.49 12.31
N GLU A 156 -39.08 3.81 12.38
CA GLU A 156 -39.59 4.92 13.16
C GLU A 156 -39.42 4.69 14.70
N GLN A 157 -39.48 3.44 15.16
CA GLN A 157 -39.22 3.11 16.54
C GLN A 157 -37.72 3.16 16.87
N LEU A 158 -36.86 2.69 15.95
CA LEU A 158 -35.41 2.79 16.09
C LEU A 158 -34.96 4.26 16.12
N GLU A 159 -35.39 5.05 15.14
CA GLU A 159 -35.07 6.49 15.07
C GLU A 159 -35.54 7.27 16.29
N ARG A 160 -36.59 6.79 16.99
CA ARG A 160 -37.19 7.47 18.16
C ARG A 160 -36.55 7.11 19.47
N TYR A 161 -36.05 5.89 19.62
CA TYR A 161 -35.65 5.32 20.93
C TYR A 161 -34.22 4.83 20.97
N PHE A 162 -33.52 4.73 19.82
CA PHE A 162 -32.17 4.24 19.77
C PHE A 162 -31.17 5.42 19.74
N ASP A 163 -30.29 5.42 20.70
CA ASP A 163 -29.19 6.40 20.74
C ASP A 163 -28.06 5.93 19.83
N TYR A 164 -28.14 6.29 18.54
CA TYR A 164 -27.14 5.96 17.54
C TYR A 164 -25.76 6.54 17.86
N GLU A 165 -25.71 7.72 18.46
CA GLU A 165 -24.46 8.37 18.85
C GLU A 165 -23.75 7.59 19.96
N ALA A 166 -24.49 7.19 21.02
CA ALA A 166 -23.92 6.36 22.09
C ALA A 166 -23.44 5.02 21.56
N PHE A 167 -24.23 4.38 20.69
CA PHE A 167 -23.86 3.10 20.08
C PHE A 167 -22.64 3.23 19.16
N GLY A 168 -22.54 4.30 18.38
CA GLY A 168 -21.40 4.58 17.52
C GLY A 168 -20.10 4.81 18.33
N ARG A 169 -20.18 5.46 19.49
CA ARG A 169 -19.03 5.61 20.40
C ARG A 169 -18.58 4.28 21.00
N ASP A 170 -19.52 3.42 21.38
CA ASP A 170 -19.18 2.09 21.89
C ASP A 170 -18.49 1.24 20.80
N LEU A 171 -18.96 1.34 19.55
CA LEU A 171 -18.34 0.68 18.42
C LEU A 171 -16.90 1.20 18.16
N ASP A 172 -16.71 2.51 18.21
CA ASP A 172 -15.38 3.11 18.04
C ASP A 172 -14.40 2.67 19.15
N MET A 173 -14.88 2.51 20.39
CA MET A 173 -14.06 1.98 21.49
C MET A 173 -13.70 0.50 21.33
N ASP A 174 -14.56 -0.29 20.68
CA ASP A 174 -14.36 -1.73 20.46
C ASP A 174 -13.58 -2.05 19.17
N THR A 175 -13.34 -1.04 18.32
CA THR A 175 -12.61 -1.18 17.05
C THR A 175 -11.25 -0.49 17.13
N THR A 176 -10.36 -0.84 16.20
CA THR A 176 -9.13 -0.08 15.96
C THR A 176 -9.39 0.85 14.78
N GLY A 177 -10.11 1.94 15.05
CA GLY A 177 -10.58 2.86 14.03
C GLY A 177 -10.48 4.33 14.43
N ALA A 178 -10.76 5.22 13.50
CA ALA A 178 -10.86 6.67 13.74
C ALA A 178 -11.66 7.37 12.65
N PHE A 179 -12.24 8.54 13.01
CA PHE A 179 -12.76 9.48 12.03
C PHE A 179 -11.59 10.20 11.35
N THR A 180 -11.64 10.25 10.03
CA THR A 180 -10.68 10.97 9.16
C THR A 180 -11.44 11.98 8.32
N HIS A 181 -10.76 12.81 7.55
CA HIS A 181 -11.42 13.75 6.64
C HIS A 181 -12.15 13.07 5.46
N ASN A 182 -11.87 11.78 5.20
CA ASN A 182 -12.52 10.97 4.18
C ASN A 182 -13.61 10.02 4.73
N GLY A 183 -13.91 10.07 6.03
CA GLY A 183 -14.89 9.21 6.69
C GLY A 183 -14.30 8.39 7.83
N TYR A 184 -15.02 7.35 8.26
CA TYR A 184 -14.55 6.45 9.33
C TYR A 184 -13.70 5.32 8.78
N LEU A 185 -12.45 5.22 9.25
CA LEU A 185 -11.52 4.14 8.94
C LEU A 185 -11.62 3.05 10.02
N ASP A 186 -11.86 1.81 9.63
CA ASP A 186 -11.71 0.62 10.47
C ASP A 186 -10.47 -0.16 10.01
N ALA A 187 -9.45 -0.23 10.86
CA ALA A 187 -8.16 -0.86 10.58
C ALA A 187 -8.03 -2.26 11.17
N ASN A 188 -9.10 -2.85 11.70
CA ASN A 188 -9.03 -4.15 12.35
C ASN A 188 -10.34 -4.94 12.19
N ASN A 189 -10.71 -5.25 10.95
CA ASN A 189 -11.87 -6.11 10.70
C ASN A 189 -11.47 -7.60 10.74
N SER A 190 -11.06 -8.08 11.92
CA SER A 190 -10.91 -9.51 12.19
C SER A 190 -12.15 -10.04 12.88
N LYS A 191 -13.18 -10.35 12.09
CA LYS A 191 -14.30 -11.19 12.54
C LYS A 191 -14.64 -12.24 11.51
#